data_a7fe534015f4394e216e44e7261dee66
#
_entry.id   a7fe534015f4394e216e44e7261dee66
#
_cell.length_a   1.000
_cell.length_b   1.000
_cell.length_c   1.000
_cell.angle_alpha   90.00
_cell.angle_beta   90.00
_cell.angle_gamma   90.00
#
_symmetry.space_group_name_H-M   'P 1'
#
loop_
_entity.id
_entity.type
_entity.pdbx_description
1 polymer ?
#
loop_
_entity_poly.entity_id
_entity_poly.type
_entity_poly.pdbx_seq_one_letter_code
_entity_poly.pdbx_strand_id
1 'polypeptide(L)'
;VTEVHRYTGFAALAASAPEDALYTACEANETAWAMAVRLEGFAPAEYRSIQDLRQLSEAERSPRRLEIAAAAAHHGLRFFADDELVSVGSGRGCKVWAVHSLPDPSTIDWEHVHDIPVALITGTNGKTTTVRMLSAIAAAAGLMAGNTSTDGVQLGGDMILEGDYTGGEGARVLLRDARVDIAFLEVARGGMLRRGLPVETADAAYVTNIGTDHLGEYGIDTLDRLAEVKLLVAKATAAAGTLVLNGDDARLAPALSAKRSVAVLVDPQELPAHGFVRHRGRLGPVNDSRFVAWLEQADIPATLGGAAVHNIYNALGAMAVAVQLGIERGAVVEGLSTFASDSHTNPGRCNLFDLCGLRVIVDYAHNPEGLEVILQTVAALRPQRTLVVIGQAGDRDDASIDALADTCVAHAPDYVIVKTMEKYSRGRDATEVSQRILQRLRDGGLPDEHLASAPDEIAAVHDALEWGREGDLLLLLSQADRNAVLQLLESLRATAWQPGSALPCERTEGLK
;
A
#
# COMPACT_ATOMS: atom_id res chain seq x y z
N VAL A 1 17.24 13.69 22.36
CA VAL A 1 15.86 13.77 22.86
C VAL A 1 15.38 12.35 23.10
N THR A 2 14.69 12.12 24.23
CA THR A 2 14.10 10.81 24.52
C THR A 2 12.59 11.01 24.69
N GLU A 3 11.81 10.24 23.96
CA GLU A 3 10.35 10.24 24.04
C GLU A 3 9.85 8.87 24.53
N VAL A 4 8.79 8.87 25.33
CA VAL A 4 8.16 7.66 25.84
C VAL A 4 6.68 7.70 25.51
N HIS A 5 6.22 6.77 24.71
CA HIS A 5 4.80 6.54 24.43
C HIS A 5 4.31 5.33 25.21
N ARG A 6 3.30 5.53 26.06
CA ARG A 6 2.72 4.48 26.90
C ARG A 6 1.43 3.97 26.26
N TYR A 7 1.32 2.65 26.23
CA TYR A 7 0.15 1.92 25.74
C TYR A 7 -0.35 0.97 26.82
N THR A 8 -1.52 0.40 26.63
CA THR A 8 -2.03 -0.63 27.55
C THR A 8 -1.14 -1.88 27.45
N GLY A 9 -0.38 -2.18 28.50
CA GLY A 9 0.48 -3.35 28.61
C GLY A 9 1.90 -3.20 28.03
N PHE A 10 2.25 -2.08 27.37
CA PHE A 10 3.60 -1.84 26.86
C PHE A 10 3.93 -0.34 26.72
N ALA A 11 5.20 -0.04 26.45
CA ALA A 11 5.64 1.31 26.12
C ALA A 11 6.67 1.29 24.98
N ALA A 12 6.65 2.30 24.13
CA ALA A 12 7.69 2.54 23.13
C ALA A 12 8.64 3.63 23.66
N LEU A 13 9.93 3.36 23.57
CA LEU A 13 11.00 4.29 23.92
C LEU A 13 11.70 4.72 22.63
N ALA A 14 11.80 6.01 22.39
CA ALA A 14 12.53 6.55 21.26
C ALA A 14 13.63 7.50 21.76
N ALA A 15 14.85 7.33 21.24
CA ALA A 15 15.98 8.21 21.52
C ALA A 15 16.58 8.68 20.20
N SER A 16 16.91 9.98 20.08
CA SER A 16 17.67 10.50 18.97
C SER A 16 19.17 10.27 19.18
N ALA A 17 19.89 9.98 18.12
CA ALA A 17 21.33 9.83 18.13
C ALA A 17 21.93 10.45 16.84
N PRO A 18 23.22 10.80 16.85
CA PRO A 18 23.95 11.14 15.62
C PRO A 18 23.92 9.98 14.60
N GLU A 19 24.04 10.30 13.33
CA GLU A 19 24.03 9.33 12.22
C GLU A 19 25.16 8.29 12.30
N ASP A 20 26.22 8.57 13.04
CA ASP A 20 27.36 7.70 13.29
C ASP A 20 27.32 7.05 14.69
N ALA A 21 26.16 6.97 15.32
CA ALA A 21 25.95 6.37 16.64
C ALA A 21 24.56 5.70 16.77
N LEU A 22 23.87 5.38 15.68
CA LEU A 22 22.51 4.84 15.69
C LEU A 22 22.44 3.44 16.29
N TYR A 23 23.37 2.55 15.92
CA TYR A 23 23.45 1.20 16.47
C TYR A 23 23.80 1.24 17.95
N THR A 24 24.80 2.02 18.32
CA THR A 24 25.17 2.20 19.74
C THR A 24 24.03 2.75 20.57
N ALA A 25 23.22 3.66 20.00
CA ALA A 25 22.04 4.20 20.69
C ALA A 25 20.94 3.14 20.90
N CYS A 26 20.72 2.23 19.96
CA CYS A 26 19.82 1.09 20.14
C CYS A 26 20.30 0.19 21.28
N GLU A 27 21.56 -0.23 21.26
CA GLU A 27 22.17 -1.08 22.29
C GLU A 27 22.17 -0.40 23.68
N ALA A 28 22.39 0.90 23.71
CA ALA A 28 22.30 1.67 24.97
C ALA A 28 20.84 1.70 25.51
N ASN A 29 19.85 1.85 24.65
CA ASN A 29 18.43 1.83 25.01
C ASN A 29 18.02 0.46 25.55
N GLU A 30 18.43 -0.63 24.90
CA GLU A 30 18.18 -2.01 25.33
C GLU A 30 18.88 -2.30 26.67
N THR A 31 20.13 -1.85 26.81
CA THR A 31 20.88 -1.97 28.07
C THR A 31 20.19 -1.21 29.22
N ALA A 32 19.76 0.02 28.96
CA ALA A 32 19.05 0.84 29.97
C ALA A 32 17.73 0.17 30.38
N TRP A 33 16.99 -0.39 29.44
CA TRP A 33 15.77 -1.14 29.71
C TRP A 33 16.05 -2.39 30.56
N ALA A 34 17.03 -3.22 30.18
CA ALA A 34 17.40 -4.41 30.91
C ALA A 34 17.86 -4.11 32.35
N MET A 35 18.62 -3.01 32.53
CA MET A 35 19.00 -2.53 33.87
C MET A 35 17.81 -2.09 34.69
N ALA A 36 16.84 -1.36 34.11
CA ALA A 36 15.62 -0.93 34.79
C ALA A 36 14.77 -2.13 35.24
N VAL A 37 14.58 -3.12 34.36
CA VAL A 37 13.86 -4.37 34.66
C VAL A 37 14.50 -5.13 35.83
N ARG A 38 15.85 -5.16 35.87
CA ARG A 38 16.59 -5.77 36.98
C ARG A 38 16.40 -5.02 38.30
N LEU A 39 16.40 -3.68 38.27
CA LEU A 39 16.18 -2.88 39.46
C LEU A 39 14.79 -3.10 40.10
N GLU A 40 13.80 -3.40 39.26
CA GLU A 40 12.43 -3.74 39.67
C GLU A 40 12.28 -5.21 40.14
N GLY A 41 13.36 -5.99 40.14
CA GLY A 41 13.37 -7.38 40.66
C GLY A 41 12.96 -8.46 39.66
N PHE A 42 12.85 -8.14 38.41
CA PHE A 42 12.60 -9.13 37.35
C PHE A 42 13.92 -9.75 36.87
N ALA A 43 13.85 -10.98 36.34
CA ALA A 43 15.02 -11.63 35.75
C ALA A 43 15.48 -10.86 34.51
N PRO A 44 16.74 -10.39 34.43
CA PRO A 44 17.19 -9.58 33.33
C PRO A 44 17.48 -10.44 32.10
N ALA A 45 17.22 -9.86 30.89
CA ALA A 45 17.93 -10.24 29.70
C ALA A 45 19.44 -9.89 29.87
N GLU A 46 20.30 -10.56 29.12
CA GLU A 46 21.70 -10.13 28.99
C GLU A 46 21.77 -8.70 28.48
N TYR A 47 22.67 -7.89 29.03
CA TYR A 47 22.87 -6.51 28.59
C TYR A 47 24.38 -6.20 28.51
N ARG A 48 24.71 -5.24 27.64
CA ARG A 48 26.11 -4.84 27.42
C ARG A 48 26.65 -4.04 28.60
N SER A 49 27.96 -4.17 28.85
CA SER A 49 28.62 -3.29 29.81
C SER A 49 28.77 -1.87 29.21
N ILE A 50 28.97 -0.88 30.09
CA ILE A 50 29.27 0.51 29.65
C ILE A 50 30.56 0.54 28.83
N GLN A 51 31.52 -0.35 29.14
CA GLN A 51 32.75 -0.43 28.37
C GLN A 51 32.51 -0.94 26.96
N ASP A 52 31.66 -1.96 26.79
CA ASP A 52 31.29 -2.48 25.47
C ASP A 52 30.54 -1.44 24.65
N LEU A 53 29.61 -0.68 25.27
CA LEU A 53 28.91 0.40 24.61
C LEU A 53 29.85 1.52 24.13
N ARG A 54 30.90 1.85 24.91
CA ARG A 54 31.92 2.81 24.49
C ARG A 54 32.75 2.30 23.31
N GLN A 55 33.14 1.01 23.34
CA GLN A 55 33.86 0.40 22.21
C GLN A 55 33.00 0.37 20.95
N LEU A 56 31.71 0.04 21.06
CA LEU A 56 30.77 0.12 19.96
C LEU A 56 30.66 1.54 19.38
N SER A 57 30.52 2.55 20.26
CA SER A 57 30.44 3.94 19.85
C SER A 57 31.72 4.40 19.14
N GLU A 58 32.89 3.98 19.59
CA GLU A 58 34.15 4.29 18.92
C GLU A 58 34.27 3.59 17.56
N ALA A 59 33.81 2.34 17.46
CA ALA A 59 33.83 1.58 16.21
C ALA A 59 32.81 2.10 15.16
N GLU A 60 31.68 2.62 15.61
CA GLU A 60 30.63 3.18 14.74
C GLU A 60 30.95 4.61 14.26
N ARG A 61 31.84 5.33 14.97
CA ARG A 61 32.17 6.73 14.65
C ARG A 61 32.64 6.91 13.22
N SER A 62 32.02 7.83 12.55
CA SER A 62 32.36 8.22 11.17
C SER A 62 32.23 9.73 11.02
N PRO A 63 33.24 10.52 11.47
CA PRO A 63 33.24 11.99 11.34
C PRO A 63 32.96 12.46 9.91
N ARG A 64 33.50 11.73 8.92
CA ARG A 64 33.27 12.02 7.51
C ARG A 64 31.82 11.87 7.10
N ARG A 65 31.08 10.88 7.65
CA ARG A 65 29.63 10.72 7.45
C ARG A 65 28.88 11.94 7.97
N LEU A 66 29.19 12.40 9.18
CA LEU A 66 28.57 13.59 9.78
C LEU A 66 28.87 14.88 8.98
N GLU A 67 30.09 15.04 8.48
CA GLU A 67 30.47 16.17 7.63
C GLU A 67 29.66 16.19 6.32
N ILE A 68 29.49 15.03 5.66
CA ILE A 68 28.67 14.90 4.44
C ILE A 68 27.20 15.16 4.76
N ALA A 69 26.67 14.61 5.86
CA ALA A 69 25.30 14.86 6.28
C ALA A 69 25.04 16.35 6.55
N ALA A 70 25.96 17.02 7.25
CA ALA A 70 25.87 18.46 7.51
C ALA A 70 25.94 19.29 6.21
N ALA A 71 26.81 18.91 5.27
CA ALA A 71 26.91 19.57 3.96
C ALA A 71 25.62 19.35 3.14
N ALA A 72 25.08 18.14 3.11
CA ALA A 72 23.82 17.85 2.43
C ALA A 72 22.66 18.69 3.01
N ALA A 73 22.56 18.77 4.35
CA ALA A 73 21.58 19.62 5.03
C ALA A 73 21.75 21.11 4.69
N HIS A 74 23.00 21.60 4.59
CA HIS A 74 23.29 22.98 4.17
C HIS A 74 22.80 23.28 2.75
N HIS A 75 22.88 22.30 1.85
CA HIS A 75 22.36 22.40 0.48
C HIS A 75 20.87 22.07 0.37
N GLY A 76 20.20 21.69 1.47
CA GLY A 76 18.79 21.32 1.48
C GLY A 76 18.50 20.00 0.76
N LEU A 77 19.47 19.09 0.71
CA LEU A 77 19.43 17.82 -0.01
C LEU A 77 19.18 16.65 0.94
N ARG A 78 18.52 15.60 0.42
CA ARG A 78 18.34 14.35 1.14
C ARG A 78 19.69 13.67 1.38
N PHE A 79 19.81 13.09 2.57
CA PHE A 79 20.96 12.29 2.97
C PHE A 79 20.47 10.90 3.40
N PHE A 80 21.08 9.84 2.89
CA PHE A 80 20.81 8.48 3.29
C PHE A 80 22.10 7.75 3.62
N ALA A 81 22.11 7.02 4.72
CA ALA A 81 23.19 6.16 5.12
C ALA A 81 22.65 4.79 5.60
N ASP A 82 23.42 3.76 5.33
CA ASP A 82 23.30 2.43 5.91
C ASP A 82 24.68 1.83 6.17
N ASP A 83 24.79 0.53 6.39
CA ASP A 83 26.05 -0.14 6.74
C ASP A 83 27.03 -0.18 5.57
N GLU A 84 26.56 -0.07 4.33
CA GLU A 84 27.37 -0.23 3.12
C GLU A 84 27.56 1.08 2.36
N LEU A 85 26.51 1.92 2.28
CA LEU A 85 26.44 3.06 1.38
C LEU A 85 26.01 4.35 2.09
N VAL A 86 26.59 5.45 1.62
CA VAL A 86 26.15 6.81 1.92
C VAL A 86 25.77 7.49 0.61
N SER A 87 24.67 8.24 0.61
CA SER A 87 24.24 8.99 -0.57
C SER A 87 23.72 10.38 -0.23
N VAL A 88 23.86 11.31 -1.16
CA VAL A 88 23.29 12.66 -1.09
C VAL A 88 22.50 12.95 -2.36
N GLY A 89 21.40 13.70 -2.24
CA GLY A 89 20.43 13.86 -3.31
C GLY A 89 19.63 12.58 -3.54
N SER A 90 18.82 12.55 -4.60
CA SER A 90 17.99 11.39 -4.91
C SER A 90 17.76 11.21 -6.42
N GLY A 91 17.49 9.95 -6.83
CA GLY A 91 17.27 9.58 -8.22
C GLY A 91 18.41 10.00 -9.13
N ARG A 92 18.09 10.57 -10.30
CA ARG A 92 19.09 11.02 -11.28
C ARG A 92 20.07 12.08 -10.76
N GLY A 93 19.75 12.73 -9.65
CA GLY A 93 20.59 13.72 -9.00
C GLY A 93 21.43 13.18 -7.85
N CYS A 94 21.37 11.87 -7.54
CA CYS A 94 22.09 11.31 -6.41
C CYS A 94 23.57 11.07 -6.70
N LYS A 95 24.37 11.15 -5.62
CA LYS A 95 25.74 10.62 -5.56
C LYS A 95 25.79 9.57 -4.45
N VAL A 96 26.45 8.45 -4.74
CA VAL A 96 26.50 7.29 -3.84
C VAL A 96 27.97 6.89 -3.64
N TRP A 97 28.35 6.61 -2.40
CA TRP A 97 29.70 6.14 -2.03
C TRP A 97 29.60 4.96 -1.06
N ALA A 98 30.59 4.08 -1.12
CA ALA A 98 30.75 3.07 -0.07
C ALA A 98 31.22 3.73 1.23
N VAL A 99 30.73 3.24 2.38
CA VAL A 99 31.02 3.81 3.71
C VAL A 99 32.54 3.91 3.99
N HIS A 100 33.33 2.96 3.46
CA HIS A 100 34.78 2.94 3.67
C HIS A 100 35.56 3.86 2.73
N SER A 101 34.90 4.56 1.79
CA SER A 101 35.55 5.43 0.79
C SER A 101 34.82 6.76 0.61
N LEU A 102 34.43 7.39 1.72
CA LEU A 102 33.68 8.64 1.70
C LEU A 102 34.60 9.80 1.26
N PRO A 103 34.16 10.65 0.32
CA PRO A 103 34.93 11.79 -0.15
C PRO A 103 34.99 12.91 0.90
N ASP A 104 35.93 13.85 0.70
CA ASP A 104 35.85 15.13 1.39
C ASP A 104 34.65 15.93 0.87
N PRO A 105 33.78 16.49 1.74
CA PRO A 105 32.59 17.25 1.30
C PRO A 105 32.95 18.42 0.38
N SER A 106 34.16 19.01 0.51
CA SER A 106 34.63 20.08 -0.36
C SER A 106 34.97 19.64 -1.79
N THR A 107 35.11 18.32 -2.02
CA THR A 107 35.39 17.74 -3.35
C THR A 107 34.11 17.26 -4.06
N ILE A 108 32.95 17.30 -3.38
CA ILE A 108 31.67 16.93 -3.97
C ILE A 108 31.22 18.07 -4.90
N ASP A 109 30.87 17.70 -6.12
CA ASP A 109 30.27 18.62 -7.08
C ASP A 109 28.77 18.82 -6.76
N TRP A 110 28.51 19.74 -5.82
CA TRP A 110 27.19 20.03 -5.31
C TRP A 110 26.25 20.67 -6.34
N GLU A 111 26.77 21.27 -7.40
CA GLU A 111 25.96 21.88 -8.47
C GLU A 111 25.19 20.82 -9.28
N HIS A 112 25.72 19.60 -9.33
CA HIS A 112 25.10 18.47 -10.03
C HIS A 112 24.38 17.48 -9.10
N VAL A 113 24.30 17.76 -7.80
CA VAL A 113 23.53 17.00 -6.83
C VAL A 113 22.17 17.66 -6.61
N HIS A 114 21.10 16.94 -6.79
CA HIS A 114 19.75 17.45 -6.55
C HIS A 114 18.80 16.34 -6.12
N ASP A 115 17.67 16.72 -5.57
CA ASP A 115 16.59 15.81 -5.26
C ASP A 115 15.61 15.72 -6.41
N ILE A 116 15.05 14.53 -6.63
CA ILE A 116 13.90 14.31 -7.51
C ILE A 116 12.60 14.52 -6.75
N PRO A 117 11.48 14.78 -7.44
CA PRO A 117 10.16 14.83 -6.83
C PRO A 117 9.78 13.49 -6.18
N VAL A 118 9.23 13.54 -4.96
CA VAL A 118 8.79 12.38 -4.18
C VAL A 118 7.39 12.59 -3.65
N ALA A 119 6.52 11.59 -3.84
CA ALA A 119 5.22 11.55 -3.18
C ALA A 119 5.08 10.34 -2.25
N LEU A 120 4.41 10.54 -1.10
CA LEU A 120 4.07 9.51 -0.13
C LEU A 120 2.60 9.13 -0.27
N ILE A 121 2.31 7.85 -0.44
CA ILE A 121 0.94 7.34 -0.58
C ILE A 121 0.63 6.39 0.58
N THR A 122 -0.33 6.74 1.41
CA THR A 122 -0.80 5.92 2.54
C THR A 122 -2.32 5.81 2.56
N GLY A 123 -2.83 5.01 3.46
CA GLY A 123 -4.25 4.74 3.66
C GLY A 123 -4.49 3.28 4.02
N THR A 124 -5.72 2.88 4.24
CA THR A 124 -6.06 1.47 4.47
C THR A 124 -6.05 0.72 3.14
N ASN A 125 -6.87 1.11 2.20
CA ASN A 125 -6.99 0.49 0.87
C ASN A 125 -6.61 1.48 -0.24
N GLY A 126 -6.26 0.98 -1.44
CA GLY A 126 -6.01 1.80 -2.63
C GLY A 126 -4.58 2.31 -2.81
N LYS A 127 -3.69 2.16 -1.85
CA LYS A 127 -2.29 2.63 -1.89
C LYS A 127 -1.53 2.15 -3.14
N THR A 128 -1.39 0.85 -3.30
CA THR A 128 -0.66 0.23 -4.42
C THR A 128 -1.24 0.63 -5.78
N THR A 129 -2.57 0.62 -5.91
CA THR A 129 -3.25 1.03 -7.14
C THR A 129 -2.97 2.49 -7.47
N THR A 130 -3.01 3.39 -6.47
CA THR A 130 -2.68 4.81 -6.66
C THR A 130 -1.23 5.01 -7.10
N VAL A 131 -0.29 4.30 -6.46
CA VAL A 131 1.14 4.35 -6.83
C VAL A 131 1.34 3.91 -8.29
N ARG A 132 0.65 2.87 -8.73
CA ARG A 132 0.74 2.38 -10.10
C ARG A 132 0.06 3.29 -11.12
N MET A 133 -1.07 3.91 -10.77
CA MET A 133 -1.68 4.97 -11.59
C MET A 133 -0.73 6.15 -11.76
N LEU A 134 -0.06 6.58 -10.69
CA LEU A 134 0.96 7.63 -10.74
C LEU A 134 2.15 7.24 -11.62
N SER A 135 2.58 5.98 -11.56
CA SER A 135 3.66 5.47 -12.43
C SER A 135 3.26 5.48 -13.91
N ALA A 136 2.00 5.14 -14.22
CA ALA A 136 1.47 5.23 -15.58
C ALA A 136 1.39 6.69 -16.07
N ILE A 137 0.97 7.62 -15.21
CA ILE A 137 0.95 9.06 -15.50
C ILE A 137 2.38 9.58 -15.75
N ALA A 138 3.34 9.19 -14.94
CA ALA A 138 4.74 9.60 -15.12
C ALA A 138 5.33 9.04 -16.42
N ALA A 139 5.03 7.79 -16.76
CA ALA A 139 5.43 7.18 -18.03
C ALA A 139 4.85 7.94 -19.24
N ALA A 140 3.57 8.34 -19.19
CA ALA A 140 2.95 9.19 -20.22
C ALA A 140 3.61 10.58 -20.32
N ALA A 141 4.19 11.08 -19.22
CA ALA A 141 4.99 12.30 -19.22
C ALA A 141 6.45 12.09 -19.71
N GLY A 142 6.83 10.87 -20.09
CA GLY A 142 8.20 10.53 -20.50
C GLY A 142 9.19 10.47 -19.33
N LEU A 143 8.70 10.32 -18.09
CA LEU A 143 9.52 10.24 -16.89
C LEU A 143 9.73 8.78 -16.45
N MET A 144 10.94 8.45 -16.05
CA MET A 144 11.26 7.16 -15.41
C MET A 144 10.76 7.17 -13.98
N ALA A 145 9.60 6.58 -13.77
CA ALA A 145 9.00 6.46 -12.43
C ALA A 145 9.64 5.32 -11.65
N GLY A 146 10.01 5.59 -10.39
CA GLY A 146 10.29 4.58 -9.41
C GLY A 146 9.16 4.47 -8.40
N ASN A 147 8.81 3.25 -7.96
CA ASN A 147 7.82 3.09 -6.92
C ASN A 147 8.16 1.95 -5.95
N THR A 148 7.66 2.08 -4.72
CA THR A 148 7.69 1.03 -3.69
C THR A 148 6.27 0.63 -3.32
N SER A 149 6.07 -0.66 -3.04
CA SER A 149 4.78 -1.19 -2.63
C SER A 149 4.92 -2.47 -1.79
N THR A 150 3.79 -3.04 -1.36
CA THR A 150 3.72 -4.37 -0.75
C THR A 150 4.10 -5.50 -1.69
N ASP A 151 4.14 -5.25 -3.00
CA ASP A 151 4.56 -6.23 -4.00
C ASP A 151 6.07 -6.15 -4.30
N GLY A 152 6.70 -4.98 -4.06
CA GLY A 152 8.14 -4.80 -4.33
C GLY A 152 8.55 -3.37 -4.62
N VAL A 153 9.77 -3.26 -5.19
CA VAL A 153 10.34 -2.03 -5.76
C VAL A 153 10.31 -2.16 -7.28
N GLN A 154 9.71 -1.18 -7.96
CA GLN A 154 9.61 -1.14 -9.42
C GLN A 154 10.27 0.10 -9.99
N LEU A 155 10.84 -0.05 -11.19
CA LEU A 155 11.41 1.02 -11.98
C LEU A 155 10.88 0.93 -13.42
N GLY A 156 10.18 1.96 -13.88
CA GLY A 156 9.62 2.00 -15.24
C GLY A 156 8.63 0.87 -15.56
N GLY A 157 8.05 0.22 -14.53
CA GLY A 157 7.20 -0.97 -14.67
C GLY A 157 7.90 -2.30 -14.40
N ASP A 158 9.23 -2.34 -14.47
CA ASP A 158 10.00 -3.55 -14.18
C ASP A 158 10.18 -3.75 -12.67
N MET A 159 9.92 -4.97 -12.17
CA MET A 159 10.16 -5.35 -10.78
C MET A 159 11.66 -5.56 -10.56
N ILE A 160 12.28 -4.75 -9.69
CA ILE A 160 13.70 -4.87 -9.35
C ILE A 160 13.95 -5.59 -8.02
N LEU A 161 12.98 -5.54 -7.10
CA LEU A 161 12.97 -6.31 -5.86
C LEU A 161 11.55 -6.76 -5.55
N GLU A 162 11.35 -8.03 -5.24
CA GLU A 162 10.06 -8.59 -4.82
C GLU A 162 9.95 -8.63 -3.28
N GLY A 163 8.78 -8.31 -2.73
CA GLY A 163 8.49 -8.33 -1.30
C GLY A 163 7.85 -7.05 -0.78
N ASP A 164 7.63 -6.97 0.54
CA ASP A 164 7.07 -5.77 1.16
C ASP A 164 8.16 -4.71 1.39
N TYR A 165 8.17 -3.72 0.51
CA TYR A 165 9.07 -2.57 0.54
C TYR A 165 8.37 -1.24 0.85
N THR A 166 7.29 -1.28 1.64
CA THR A 166 6.50 -0.09 2.05
C THR A 166 7.16 0.76 3.15
N GLY A 167 8.47 0.75 3.26
CA GLY A 167 9.25 1.45 4.29
C GLY A 167 10.53 2.09 3.79
N GLY A 168 11.36 2.53 4.74
CA GLY A 168 12.60 3.27 4.44
C GLY A 168 13.65 2.48 3.64
N GLU A 169 13.66 1.16 3.72
CA GLU A 169 14.59 0.31 2.97
C GLU A 169 14.31 0.40 1.46
N GLY A 170 13.07 0.15 1.05
CA GLY A 170 12.66 0.28 -0.35
C GLY A 170 12.89 1.70 -0.90
N ALA A 171 12.60 2.71 -0.07
CA ALA A 171 12.85 4.10 -0.45
C ALA A 171 14.34 4.37 -0.70
N ARG A 172 15.25 3.89 0.18
CA ARG A 172 16.69 4.07 -0.03
C ARG A 172 17.21 3.39 -1.30
N VAL A 173 16.77 2.14 -1.54
CA VAL A 173 17.11 1.43 -2.78
C VAL A 173 16.69 2.24 -3.99
N LEU A 174 15.45 2.69 -4.02
CA LEU A 174 14.87 3.41 -5.14
C LEU A 174 15.51 4.79 -5.35
N LEU A 175 15.67 5.57 -4.28
CA LEU A 175 16.15 6.95 -4.35
C LEU A 175 17.66 7.05 -4.60
N ARG A 176 18.40 5.94 -4.48
CA ARG A 176 19.80 5.82 -4.91
C ARG A 176 19.97 5.42 -6.38
N ASP A 177 18.90 5.05 -7.06
CA ASP A 177 18.99 4.65 -8.47
C ASP A 177 18.95 5.89 -9.37
N ALA A 178 20.08 6.15 -10.05
CA ALA A 178 20.24 7.32 -10.92
C ALA A 178 19.36 7.31 -12.18
N ARG A 179 18.60 6.26 -12.43
CA ARG A 179 17.63 6.19 -13.53
C ARG A 179 16.29 6.84 -13.17
N VAL A 180 16.00 7.03 -11.88
CA VAL A 180 14.70 7.52 -11.40
C VAL A 180 14.58 9.03 -11.59
N ASP A 181 13.53 9.47 -12.26
CA ASP A 181 13.17 10.89 -12.45
C ASP A 181 12.17 11.37 -11.41
N ILE A 182 11.30 10.48 -10.91
CA ILE A 182 10.22 10.76 -9.98
C ILE A 182 9.91 9.51 -9.15
N ALA A 183 9.63 9.65 -7.86
CA ALA A 183 9.40 8.53 -6.96
C ALA A 183 8.02 8.58 -6.26
N PHE A 184 7.33 7.43 -6.24
CA PHE A 184 6.06 7.22 -5.57
C PHE A 184 6.24 6.13 -4.51
N LEU A 185 6.20 6.52 -3.23
CA LEU A 185 6.49 5.64 -2.11
C LEU A 185 5.19 5.25 -1.39
N GLU A 186 4.83 3.97 -1.47
CA GLU A 186 3.77 3.43 -0.63
C GLU A 186 4.25 3.37 0.82
N VAL A 187 3.45 3.89 1.75
CA VAL A 187 3.79 3.95 3.17
C VAL A 187 2.77 3.19 3.99
N ALA A 188 3.17 2.03 4.51
CA ALA A 188 2.33 1.23 5.39
C ALA A 188 2.46 1.69 6.85
N ARG A 189 1.35 1.57 7.59
CA ARG A 189 1.29 1.90 9.02
C ARG A 189 2.40 1.23 9.84
N GLY A 190 2.57 -0.10 9.67
CA GLY A 190 3.57 -0.85 10.42
C GLY A 190 5.00 -0.39 10.15
N GLY A 191 5.29 0.06 8.93
CA GLY A 191 6.56 0.68 8.57
C GLY A 191 6.79 1.99 9.34
N MET A 192 5.80 2.90 9.29
CA MET A 192 5.86 4.19 10.00
C MET A 192 6.07 4.04 11.51
N LEU A 193 5.35 3.11 12.14
CA LEU A 193 5.43 2.93 13.60
C LEU A 193 6.72 2.28 14.06
N ARG A 194 7.34 1.43 13.24
CA ARG A 194 8.58 0.72 13.59
C ARG A 194 9.85 1.44 13.16
N ARG A 195 9.82 2.16 12.03
CA ARG A 195 11.02 2.69 11.36
C ARG A 195 10.90 4.15 10.98
N GLY A 196 9.75 4.80 11.24
CA GLY A 196 9.50 6.18 10.82
C GLY A 196 9.07 6.30 9.35
N LEU A 197 9.03 7.54 8.88
CA LEU A 197 8.72 7.82 7.48
C LEU A 197 9.91 7.48 6.57
N PRO A 198 9.66 7.08 5.31
CA PRO A 198 10.73 6.67 4.40
C PRO A 198 11.65 7.81 3.97
N VAL A 199 11.16 9.04 4.05
CA VAL A 199 11.90 10.29 3.78
C VAL A 199 11.50 11.37 4.77
N GLU A 200 12.41 12.30 5.07
CA GLU A 200 12.13 13.44 5.94
C GLU A 200 11.25 14.49 5.26
N THR A 201 11.42 14.65 3.94
CA THR A 201 10.66 15.61 3.15
C THR A 201 10.10 14.98 1.87
N ALA A 202 8.86 15.32 1.53
CA ALA A 202 8.18 14.89 0.30
C ALA A 202 7.43 16.10 -0.32
N ASP A 203 7.31 16.09 -1.65
CA ASP A 203 6.67 17.18 -2.40
C ASP A 203 5.14 17.07 -2.38
N ALA A 204 4.64 15.85 -2.23
CA ALA A 204 3.22 15.57 -2.03
C ALA A 204 3.01 14.37 -1.11
N ALA A 205 1.86 14.31 -0.45
CA ALA A 205 1.39 13.12 0.23
C ALA A 205 -0.09 12.90 -0.04
N TYR A 206 -0.52 11.65 -0.16
CA TYR A 206 -1.93 11.29 -0.31
C TYR A 206 -2.35 10.26 0.74
N VAL A 207 -3.46 10.54 1.44
CA VAL A 207 -4.12 9.58 2.33
C VAL A 207 -5.43 9.14 1.68
N THR A 208 -5.49 7.88 1.26
CA THR A 208 -6.60 7.34 0.45
C THR A 208 -7.88 7.16 1.24
N ASN A 209 -7.82 6.53 2.40
CA ASN A 209 -8.95 6.27 3.31
C ASN A 209 -8.48 5.72 4.66
N ILE A 210 -9.39 5.70 5.63
CA ILE A 210 -9.23 5.12 6.96
C ILE A 210 -10.29 4.02 7.14
N GLY A 211 -9.86 2.78 7.28
CA GLY A 211 -10.72 1.61 7.50
C GLY A 211 -10.18 0.69 8.60
N THR A 212 -11.01 -0.27 9.01
CA THR A 212 -10.72 -1.22 10.11
C THR A 212 -9.71 -2.29 9.65
N ASP A 213 -8.43 -1.92 9.58
CA ASP A 213 -7.38 -2.88 9.26
C ASP A 213 -6.26 -2.82 10.30
N HIS A 214 -5.88 -3.99 10.83
CA HIS A 214 -4.84 -4.11 11.84
C HIS A 214 -5.09 -3.26 13.11
N LEU A 215 -6.31 -3.09 13.57
CA LEU A 215 -6.59 -2.52 14.88
C LEU A 215 -6.09 -3.47 15.98
N GLY A 216 -5.71 -2.90 17.14
CA GLY A 216 -5.11 -3.65 18.25
C GLY A 216 -3.60 -3.82 18.16
N GLU A 217 -2.97 -3.62 17.00
CA GLU A 217 -1.52 -3.69 16.87
C GLU A 217 -0.86 -2.34 17.18
N TYR A 218 0.32 -2.38 17.82
CA TYR A 218 1.11 -1.20 18.19
C TYR A 218 0.32 -0.17 19.03
N GLY A 219 -0.70 -0.60 19.81
CA GLY A 219 -1.54 0.28 20.62
C GLY A 219 -2.48 1.19 19.82
N ILE A 220 -2.77 0.84 18.58
CA ILE A 220 -3.72 1.54 17.73
C ILE A 220 -5.06 0.80 17.78
N ASP A 221 -5.90 1.16 18.77
CA ASP A 221 -7.13 0.44 19.07
C ASP A 221 -8.38 1.11 18.47
N THR A 222 -8.23 2.31 17.89
CA THR A 222 -9.33 3.07 17.30
C THR A 222 -9.00 3.60 15.91
N LEU A 223 -10.04 3.82 15.10
CA LEU A 223 -9.90 4.40 13.77
C LEU A 223 -9.38 5.84 13.81
N ASP A 224 -9.68 6.60 14.88
CA ASP A 224 -9.18 7.97 15.02
C ASP A 224 -7.67 7.97 15.28
N ARG A 225 -7.17 7.03 16.11
CA ARG A 225 -5.72 6.83 16.29
C ARG A 225 -5.06 6.35 15.00
N LEU A 226 -5.72 5.48 14.24
CA LEU A 226 -5.22 5.06 12.94
C LEU A 226 -5.13 6.23 11.95
N ALA A 227 -6.13 7.13 11.96
CA ALA A 227 -6.09 8.36 11.16
C ALA A 227 -4.92 9.26 11.56
N GLU A 228 -4.67 9.48 12.86
CA GLU A 228 -3.51 10.23 13.36
C GLU A 228 -2.19 9.66 12.83
N VAL A 229 -2.03 8.32 12.87
CA VAL A 229 -0.82 7.66 12.38
C VAL A 229 -0.67 7.85 10.86
N LYS A 230 -1.73 7.65 10.08
CA LYS A 230 -1.66 7.83 8.62
C LYS A 230 -1.41 9.28 8.24
N LEU A 231 -1.91 10.24 9.01
CA LEU A 231 -1.65 11.67 8.83
C LEU A 231 -0.21 12.09 9.18
N LEU A 232 0.62 11.20 9.75
CA LEU A 232 2.06 11.49 9.94
C LEU A 232 2.77 11.85 8.64
N VAL A 233 2.31 11.35 7.48
CA VAL A 233 2.87 11.74 6.18
C VAL A 233 2.80 13.25 5.92
N ALA A 234 1.85 13.95 6.55
CA ALA A 234 1.76 15.41 6.49
C ALA A 234 2.98 16.11 7.14
N LYS A 235 3.67 15.45 8.10
CA LYS A 235 4.88 16.00 8.71
C LYS A 235 6.07 15.99 7.76
N ALA A 236 6.11 15.05 6.83
CA ALA A 236 7.13 14.98 5.80
C ALA A 236 6.80 15.86 4.58
N THR A 237 5.58 16.39 4.47
CA THR A 237 5.23 17.25 3.34
C THR A 237 5.99 18.55 3.45
N ALA A 238 6.81 18.84 2.44
CA ALA A 238 7.62 20.05 2.38
C ALA A 238 6.78 21.32 2.52
N ALA A 239 7.37 22.43 2.96
CA ALA A 239 6.64 23.70 3.13
C ALA A 239 5.95 24.18 1.84
N ALA A 240 6.47 23.80 0.68
CA ALA A 240 5.88 24.02 -0.64
C ALA A 240 4.98 22.86 -1.13
N GLY A 241 5.03 21.71 -0.47
CA GLY A 241 4.31 20.50 -0.85
C GLY A 241 2.82 20.53 -0.51
N THR A 242 2.10 19.52 -0.97
CA THR A 242 0.65 19.42 -0.82
C THR A 242 0.24 18.11 -0.15
N LEU A 243 -0.68 18.22 0.80
CA LEU A 243 -1.36 17.08 1.40
C LEU A 243 -2.70 16.85 0.66
N VAL A 244 -2.81 15.73 -0.03
CA VAL A 244 -4.05 15.29 -0.69
C VAL A 244 -4.81 14.36 0.25
N LEU A 245 -6.11 14.57 0.40
CA LEU A 245 -6.96 13.82 1.32
C LEU A 245 -8.26 13.41 0.64
N ASN A 246 -8.72 12.21 0.92
CA ASN A 246 -10.09 11.83 0.62
C ASN A 246 -11.05 12.63 1.52
N GLY A 247 -11.74 13.60 0.92
CA GLY A 247 -12.62 14.53 1.63
C GLY A 247 -13.97 13.91 2.02
N ASP A 248 -14.34 12.78 1.43
CA ASP A 248 -15.55 12.02 1.78
C ASP A 248 -15.31 11.09 2.97
N ASP A 249 -14.05 10.91 3.39
CA ASP A 249 -13.72 10.20 4.63
C ASP A 249 -13.83 11.17 5.83
N ALA A 250 -14.81 10.92 6.69
CA ALA A 250 -15.12 11.79 7.84
C ALA A 250 -13.93 11.96 8.82
N ARG A 251 -12.95 11.03 8.83
CA ARG A 251 -11.77 11.11 9.68
C ARG A 251 -10.64 11.94 9.06
N LEU A 252 -10.65 12.07 7.73
CA LEU A 252 -9.66 12.88 7.01
C LEU A 252 -10.15 14.31 6.77
N ALA A 253 -11.46 14.52 6.67
CA ALA A 253 -12.07 15.82 6.39
C ALA A 253 -11.60 16.96 7.34
N PRO A 254 -11.41 16.75 8.67
CA PRO A 254 -10.89 17.79 9.56
C PRO A 254 -9.48 18.29 9.18
N ALA A 255 -8.64 17.42 8.61
CA ALA A 255 -7.28 17.77 8.21
C ALA A 255 -7.24 18.64 6.93
N LEU A 256 -8.34 18.75 6.19
CA LEU A 256 -8.47 19.65 5.04
C LEU A 256 -8.39 21.14 5.41
N SER A 257 -8.56 21.49 6.70
CA SER A 257 -8.33 22.84 7.20
C SER A 257 -6.86 23.27 7.23
N ALA A 258 -5.93 22.30 7.09
CA ALA A 258 -4.50 22.59 7.06
C ALA A 258 -4.11 23.38 5.79
N LYS A 259 -3.11 24.26 5.93
CA LYS A 259 -2.57 24.97 4.77
C LYS A 259 -2.06 23.97 3.72
N ARG A 260 -2.40 24.21 2.45
CA ARG A 260 -2.00 23.38 1.30
C ARG A 260 -2.55 21.95 1.32
N SER A 261 -3.74 21.76 1.87
CA SER A 261 -4.49 20.54 1.67
C SER A 261 -5.40 20.63 0.44
N VAL A 262 -5.55 19.52 -0.26
CA VAL A 262 -6.39 19.36 -1.45
C VAL A 262 -7.37 18.22 -1.22
N ALA A 263 -8.66 18.49 -1.38
CA ALA A 263 -9.70 17.48 -1.25
C ALA A 263 -9.86 16.68 -2.55
N VAL A 264 -10.07 15.38 -2.36
CA VAL A 264 -10.61 14.45 -3.38
C VAL A 264 -12.03 14.10 -2.98
N LEU A 265 -13.02 14.34 -3.85
CA LEU A 265 -14.44 14.14 -3.56
C LEU A 265 -15.14 13.47 -4.74
N VAL A 266 -16.14 12.62 -4.43
CA VAL A 266 -16.97 11.95 -5.43
C VAL A 266 -18.40 12.43 -5.32
N ASP A 267 -18.88 13.11 -6.38
CA ASP A 267 -20.19 13.73 -6.50
C ASP A 267 -20.59 14.60 -5.29
N PRO A 268 -19.76 15.56 -4.87
CA PRO A 268 -20.08 16.42 -3.74
C PRO A 268 -21.38 17.22 -4.03
N GLN A 269 -22.19 17.45 -3.01
CA GLN A 269 -23.41 18.28 -3.12
C GLN A 269 -23.06 19.69 -3.55
N GLU A 270 -22.00 20.27 -3.00
CA GLU A 270 -21.45 21.56 -3.36
C GLU A 270 -19.99 21.40 -3.77
N LEU A 271 -19.60 22.08 -4.85
CA LEU A 271 -18.21 22.05 -5.30
C LEU A 271 -17.31 22.76 -4.28
N PRO A 272 -16.17 22.16 -3.91
CA PRO A 272 -15.21 22.84 -3.05
C PRO A 272 -14.61 24.06 -3.75
N ALA A 273 -14.00 24.99 -3.01
CA ALA A 273 -13.27 26.09 -3.62
C ALA A 273 -12.11 25.56 -4.48
N HIS A 274 -11.37 24.57 -3.97
CA HIS A 274 -10.27 23.92 -4.68
C HIS A 274 -10.29 22.42 -4.36
N GLY A 275 -9.93 21.58 -5.35
CA GLY A 275 -9.88 20.13 -5.18
C GLY A 275 -9.89 19.38 -6.50
N PHE A 276 -10.00 18.08 -6.41
CA PHE A 276 -10.25 17.18 -7.54
C PHE A 276 -11.53 16.41 -7.29
N VAL A 277 -12.43 16.42 -8.24
CA VAL A 277 -13.76 15.83 -8.04
C VAL A 277 -14.18 14.96 -9.21
N ARG A 278 -15.01 13.93 -8.90
CA ARG A 278 -15.95 13.40 -9.89
C ARG A 278 -17.22 14.21 -9.80
N HIS A 279 -17.65 14.76 -10.91
CA HIS A 279 -18.91 15.48 -11.02
C HIS A 279 -19.66 15.01 -12.27
N ARG A 280 -20.82 14.38 -12.06
CA ARG A 280 -21.68 13.86 -13.15
C ARG A 280 -20.91 12.93 -14.10
N GLY A 281 -20.16 11.98 -13.55
CA GLY A 281 -19.39 10.98 -14.30
C GLY A 281 -18.07 11.48 -14.89
N ARG A 282 -17.70 12.75 -14.69
CA ARG A 282 -16.45 13.34 -15.18
C ARG A 282 -15.49 13.66 -14.05
N LEU A 283 -14.21 13.45 -14.28
CA LEU A 283 -13.13 13.71 -13.32
C LEU A 283 -12.37 14.97 -13.73
N GLY A 284 -11.95 15.76 -12.76
CA GLY A 284 -11.08 16.91 -12.99
C GLY A 284 -10.96 17.85 -11.79
N PRO A 285 -10.14 18.89 -11.92
CA PRO A 285 -9.96 19.88 -10.86
C PRO A 285 -11.14 20.82 -10.71
N VAL A 286 -11.25 21.35 -9.50
CA VAL A 286 -12.09 22.50 -9.17
C VAL A 286 -11.17 23.64 -8.74
N ASN A 287 -11.36 24.81 -9.33
CA ASN A 287 -10.68 26.05 -8.96
C ASN A 287 -11.72 27.17 -8.83
N ASP A 288 -11.71 27.89 -7.73
CA ASP A 288 -12.69 28.93 -7.41
C ASP A 288 -14.14 28.46 -7.60
N SER A 289 -14.41 27.23 -7.09
CA SER A 289 -15.69 26.53 -7.22
C SER A 289 -16.16 26.29 -8.66
N ARG A 290 -15.23 26.32 -9.63
CA ARG A 290 -15.48 25.98 -11.03
C ARG A 290 -14.83 24.67 -11.39
N PHE A 291 -15.66 23.70 -11.78
CA PHE A 291 -15.21 22.39 -12.24
C PHE A 291 -14.72 22.45 -13.69
N VAL A 292 -13.57 21.83 -13.95
CA VAL A 292 -13.00 21.66 -15.28
C VAL A 292 -12.87 20.16 -15.57
N ALA A 293 -13.70 19.63 -16.45
CA ALA A 293 -13.64 18.22 -16.83
C ALA A 293 -12.33 17.91 -17.59
N TRP A 294 -11.64 16.87 -17.18
CA TRP A 294 -10.45 16.34 -17.85
C TRP A 294 -10.71 14.99 -18.51
N LEU A 295 -11.48 14.10 -17.85
CA LEU A 295 -11.76 12.73 -18.28
C LEU A 295 -13.21 12.36 -17.95
N GLU A 296 -13.83 11.55 -18.79
CA GLU A 296 -15.00 10.77 -18.41
C GLU A 296 -14.55 9.56 -17.58
N GLN A 297 -15.32 9.18 -16.56
CA GLN A 297 -14.97 7.99 -15.76
C GLN A 297 -14.87 6.72 -16.61
N ALA A 298 -15.67 6.63 -17.70
CA ALA A 298 -15.67 5.49 -18.62
C ALA A 298 -14.38 5.38 -19.44
N ASP A 299 -13.63 6.48 -19.61
CA ASP A 299 -12.36 6.52 -20.32
C ASP A 299 -11.18 6.02 -19.46
N ILE A 300 -11.42 5.73 -18.19
CA ILE A 300 -10.42 5.14 -17.27
C ILE A 300 -10.75 3.66 -17.09
N PRO A 301 -10.03 2.74 -17.76
CA PRO A 301 -10.38 1.31 -17.75
C PRO A 301 -10.48 0.72 -16.35
N ALA A 302 -9.61 1.13 -15.43
CA ALA A 302 -9.59 0.69 -14.04
C ALA A 302 -10.88 1.01 -13.26
N THR A 303 -11.72 1.93 -13.74
CA THR A 303 -12.99 2.26 -13.09
C THR A 303 -14.14 1.33 -13.49
N LEU A 304 -13.93 0.43 -14.47
CA LEU A 304 -14.96 -0.46 -15.01
C LEU A 304 -16.23 0.30 -15.42
N GLY A 305 -16.06 1.38 -16.18
CA GLY A 305 -17.16 2.25 -16.62
C GLY A 305 -17.77 3.08 -15.46
N GLY A 306 -17.10 3.17 -14.32
CA GLY A 306 -17.56 3.85 -13.12
C GLY A 306 -18.13 2.92 -12.04
N ALA A 307 -18.20 1.62 -12.30
CA ALA A 307 -18.64 0.62 -11.30
C ALA A 307 -17.64 0.54 -10.12
N ALA A 308 -16.34 0.61 -10.40
CA ALA A 308 -15.29 0.58 -9.38
C ALA A 308 -15.05 1.99 -8.78
N VAL A 309 -15.95 2.45 -7.92
CA VAL A 309 -15.90 3.79 -7.31
C VAL A 309 -14.59 4.01 -6.52
N HIS A 310 -14.06 2.97 -5.87
CA HIS A 310 -12.76 3.06 -5.19
C HIS A 310 -11.63 3.45 -6.13
N ASN A 311 -11.63 2.97 -7.38
CA ASN A 311 -10.65 3.36 -8.38
C ASN A 311 -10.87 4.78 -8.91
N ILE A 312 -12.07 5.34 -8.78
CA ILE A 312 -12.31 6.76 -9.02
C ILE A 312 -11.60 7.61 -7.96
N TYR A 313 -11.67 7.25 -6.67
CA TYR A 313 -10.89 7.92 -5.62
C TYR A 313 -9.38 7.80 -5.85
N ASN A 314 -8.90 6.60 -6.23
CA ASN A 314 -7.50 6.38 -6.55
C ASN A 314 -7.05 7.26 -7.73
N ALA A 315 -7.86 7.35 -8.79
CA ALA A 315 -7.57 8.18 -9.97
C ALA A 315 -7.57 9.68 -9.64
N LEU A 316 -8.55 10.17 -8.87
CA LEU A 316 -8.61 11.57 -8.44
C LEU A 316 -7.40 11.93 -7.54
N GLY A 317 -7.02 11.02 -6.62
CA GLY A 317 -5.82 11.19 -5.81
C GLY A 317 -4.55 11.21 -6.64
N ALA A 318 -4.42 10.30 -7.62
CA ALA A 318 -3.30 10.28 -8.55
C ALA A 318 -3.25 11.56 -9.40
N MET A 319 -4.39 12.06 -9.91
CA MET A 319 -4.47 13.36 -10.63
C MET A 319 -3.96 14.50 -9.76
N ALA A 320 -4.43 14.57 -8.51
CA ALA A 320 -4.07 15.63 -7.58
C ALA A 320 -2.57 15.63 -7.27
N VAL A 321 -2.01 14.46 -6.95
CA VAL A 321 -0.57 14.28 -6.68
C VAL A 321 0.25 14.62 -7.92
N ALA A 322 -0.11 14.09 -9.10
CA ALA A 322 0.64 14.30 -10.34
C ALA A 322 0.72 15.80 -10.71
N VAL A 323 -0.40 16.53 -10.61
CA VAL A 323 -0.45 17.99 -10.86
C VAL A 323 0.45 18.73 -9.86
N GLN A 324 0.46 18.31 -8.61
CA GLN A 324 1.30 18.91 -7.58
C GLN A 324 2.80 18.69 -7.81
N LEU A 325 3.14 17.59 -8.44
CA LEU A 325 4.53 17.28 -8.86
C LEU A 325 4.89 17.91 -10.22
N GLY A 326 4.02 18.75 -10.79
CA GLY A 326 4.28 19.48 -12.03
C GLY A 326 4.03 18.68 -13.31
N ILE A 327 3.34 17.53 -13.23
CA ILE A 327 2.97 16.76 -14.42
C ILE A 327 1.81 17.43 -15.14
N GLU A 328 1.95 17.65 -16.43
CA GLU A 328 0.96 18.33 -17.24
C GLU A 328 -0.31 17.52 -17.46
N ARG A 329 -1.44 18.21 -17.64
CA ARG A 329 -2.76 17.61 -17.87
C ARG A 329 -2.76 16.52 -18.96
N GLY A 330 -2.06 16.73 -20.06
CA GLY A 330 -2.02 15.77 -21.18
C GLY A 330 -1.53 14.40 -20.73
N ALA A 331 -0.42 14.34 -20.01
CA ALA A 331 0.15 13.12 -19.48
C ALA A 331 -0.74 12.47 -18.38
N VAL A 332 -1.39 13.30 -17.54
CA VAL A 332 -2.33 12.80 -16.53
C VAL A 332 -3.52 12.10 -17.20
N VAL A 333 -4.08 12.69 -18.23
CA VAL A 333 -5.20 12.13 -18.99
C VAL A 333 -4.77 10.84 -19.69
N GLU A 334 -3.65 10.86 -20.42
CA GLU A 334 -3.13 9.71 -21.14
C GLU A 334 -2.81 8.54 -20.19
N GLY A 335 -2.08 8.80 -19.12
CA GLY A 335 -1.68 7.76 -18.17
C GLY A 335 -2.87 7.08 -17.49
N LEU A 336 -3.92 7.82 -17.11
CA LEU A 336 -5.13 7.24 -16.55
C LEU A 336 -5.97 6.51 -17.59
N SER A 337 -6.06 7.00 -18.83
CA SER A 337 -6.82 6.36 -19.92
C SER A 337 -6.18 5.06 -20.39
N THR A 338 -4.89 4.87 -20.19
CA THR A 338 -4.16 3.65 -20.56
C THR A 338 -4.01 2.66 -19.41
N PHE A 339 -4.27 3.08 -18.16
CA PHE A 339 -4.14 2.22 -16.98
C PHE A 339 -5.33 1.26 -16.84
N ALA A 340 -5.13 0.01 -17.23
CA ALA A 340 -6.20 -1.00 -17.26
C ALA A 340 -6.48 -1.67 -15.90
N SER A 341 -5.56 -1.65 -14.93
CA SER A 341 -5.63 -2.46 -13.70
C SER A 341 -5.80 -3.95 -14.01
N ASP A 342 -4.97 -4.47 -14.90
CA ASP A 342 -4.97 -5.88 -15.32
C ASP A 342 -3.94 -6.72 -14.53
N SER A 343 -3.80 -7.99 -14.92
CA SER A 343 -2.86 -8.95 -14.32
C SER A 343 -1.39 -8.55 -14.43
N HIS A 344 -1.04 -7.65 -15.34
CA HIS A 344 0.33 -7.17 -15.56
C HIS A 344 0.59 -5.83 -14.87
N THR A 345 -0.31 -4.88 -15.06
CA THR A 345 -0.13 -3.50 -14.56
C THR A 345 -0.47 -3.37 -13.08
N ASN A 346 -1.43 -4.16 -12.57
CA ASN A 346 -1.90 -4.08 -11.18
C ASN A 346 -2.41 -5.43 -10.66
N PRO A 347 -1.57 -6.48 -10.59
CA PRO A 347 -2.00 -7.85 -10.32
C PRO A 347 -2.78 -7.99 -9.00
N GLY A 348 -3.97 -8.62 -9.07
CA GLY A 348 -4.83 -8.89 -7.93
C GLY A 348 -5.49 -7.63 -7.34
N ARG A 349 -5.69 -6.59 -8.12
CA ARG A 349 -6.38 -5.37 -7.70
C ARG A 349 -7.52 -5.06 -8.67
N CYS A 350 -8.70 -5.64 -8.40
CA CYS A 350 -9.90 -5.50 -9.22
C CYS A 350 -9.65 -5.88 -10.70
N ASN A 351 -8.90 -6.97 -10.96
CA ASN A 351 -8.63 -7.43 -12.32
C ASN A 351 -9.86 -8.15 -12.88
N LEU A 352 -10.46 -7.59 -13.91
CA LEU A 352 -11.62 -8.16 -14.59
C LEU A 352 -11.20 -9.02 -15.79
N PHE A 353 -11.62 -10.28 -15.79
CA PHE A 353 -11.52 -11.21 -16.91
C PHE A 353 -12.93 -11.48 -17.48
N ASP A 354 -13.03 -11.60 -18.79
CA ASP A 354 -14.18 -12.16 -19.49
C ASP A 354 -13.77 -13.49 -20.11
N LEU A 355 -14.38 -14.56 -19.63
CA LEU A 355 -14.16 -15.92 -20.10
C LEU A 355 -15.42 -16.36 -20.85
N CYS A 356 -15.59 -15.89 -22.09
CA CYS A 356 -16.73 -16.19 -22.94
C CYS A 356 -18.09 -15.94 -22.24
N GLY A 357 -18.24 -14.75 -21.66
CA GLY A 357 -19.44 -14.31 -20.97
C GLY A 357 -19.51 -14.65 -19.48
N LEU A 358 -18.60 -15.48 -18.95
CA LEU A 358 -18.36 -15.60 -17.51
C LEU A 358 -17.36 -14.51 -17.09
N ARG A 359 -17.79 -13.60 -16.21
CA ARG A 359 -16.90 -12.56 -15.69
C ARG A 359 -16.24 -13.02 -14.40
N VAL A 360 -14.94 -12.76 -14.27
CA VAL A 360 -14.16 -13.09 -13.09
C VAL A 360 -13.43 -11.84 -12.62
N ILE A 361 -13.63 -11.44 -11.37
CA ILE A 361 -12.85 -10.38 -10.72
C ILE A 361 -11.88 -11.03 -9.74
N VAL A 362 -10.58 -10.72 -9.88
CA VAL A 362 -9.55 -11.09 -8.91
C VAL A 362 -9.18 -9.85 -8.10
N ASP A 363 -9.30 -9.94 -6.77
CA ASP A 363 -8.95 -8.84 -5.87
C ASP A 363 -8.21 -9.34 -4.62
N TYR A 364 -7.47 -8.44 -3.99
CA TYR A 364 -6.69 -8.71 -2.77
C TYR A 364 -7.42 -8.29 -1.50
N ALA A 365 -8.70 -7.90 -1.56
CA ALA A 365 -9.45 -7.46 -0.39
C ALA A 365 -9.37 -8.50 0.75
N HIS A 366 -9.03 -8.04 1.95
CA HIS A 366 -8.79 -8.85 3.13
C HIS A 366 -9.29 -8.18 4.42
N ASN A 367 -10.06 -7.12 4.29
CA ASN A 367 -10.73 -6.43 5.38
C ASN A 367 -12.17 -6.07 4.97
N PRO A 368 -13.07 -5.82 5.94
CA PRO A 368 -14.50 -5.58 5.66
C PRO A 368 -14.74 -4.45 4.66
N GLU A 369 -14.04 -3.30 4.80
CA GLU A 369 -14.23 -2.15 3.92
C GLU A 369 -13.73 -2.43 2.49
N GLY A 370 -12.62 -3.17 2.34
CA GLY A 370 -12.13 -3.60 1.02
C GLY A 370 -13.12 -4.55 0.35
N LEU A 371 -13.68 -5.52 1.12
CA LEU A 371 -14.69 -6.43 0.62
C LEU A 371 -15.99 -5.70 0.25
N GLU A 372 -16.44 -4.78 1.08
CA GLU A 372 -17.63 -3.95 0.82
C GLU A 372 -17.52 -3.23 -0.53
N VAL A 373 -16.43 -2.55 -0.77
CA VAL A 373 -16.20 -1.76 -1.98
C VAL A 373 -16.13 -2.62 -3.24
N ILE A 374 -15.52 -3.82 -3.15
CA ILE A 374 -15.45 -4.70 -4.31
C ILE A 374 -16.79 -5.40 -4.58
N LEU A 375 -17.58 -5.74 -3.53
CA LEU A 375 -18.93 -6.28 -3.69
C LEU A 375 -19.89 -5.24 -4.27
N GLN A 376 -19.76 -3.96 -3.89
CA GLN A 376 -20.49 -2.86 -4.55
C GLN A 376 -20.14 -2.77 -6.03
N THR A 377 -18.87 -2.96 -6.38
CA THR A 377 -18.42 -3.00 -7.77
C THR A 377 -19.07 -4.17 -8.53
N VAL A 378 -19.09 -5.37 -7.93
CA VAL A 378 -19.78 -6.55 -8.47
C VAL A 378 -21.25 -6.26 -8.72
N ALA A 379 -21.96 -5.71 -7.73
CA ALA A 379 -23.36 -5.36 -7.85
C ALA A 379 -23.65 -4.34 -8.96
N ALA A 380 -22.77 -3.33 -9.12
CA ALA A 380 -22.88 -2.32 -10.17
C ALA A 380 -22.70 -2.90 -11.59
N LEU A 381 -21.97 -4.02 -11.73
CA LEU A 381 -21.81 -4.75 -12.99
C LEU A 381 -23.04 -5.62 -13.35
N ARG A 382 -24.02 -5.78 -12.47
CA ARG A 382 -25.29 -6.47 -12.68
C ARG A 382 -25.14 -7.89 -13.27
N PRO A 383 -24.44 -8.81 -12.57
CA PRO A 383 -24.39 -10.21 -13.00
C PRO A 383 -25.74 -10.90 -12.89
N GLN A 384 -25.92 -12.07 -13.55
CA GLN A 384 -27.08 -12.93 -13.35
C GLN A 384 -27.03 -13.59 -11.98
N ARG A 385 -25.85 -14.15 -11.62
CA ARG A 385 -25.55 -14.71 -10.30
C ARG A 385 -24.14 -14.33 -9.91
N THR A 386 -23.89 -14.32 -8.59
CA THR A 386 -22.58 -13.99 -8.01
C THR A 386 -22.07 -15.13 -7.14
N LEU A 387 -20.83 -15.56 -7.37
CA LEU A 387 -20.10 -16.43 -6.46
C LEU A 387 -18.93 -15.65 -5.85
N VAL A 388 -18.69 -15.84 -4.55
CA VAL A 388 -17.58 -15.23 -3.81
C VAL A 388 -16.67 -16.32 -3.25
N VAL A 389 -15.36 -16.27 -3.57
CA VAL A 389 -14.31 -17.04 -2.90
C VAL A 389 -13.71 -16.17 -1.81
N ILE A 390 -13.82 -16.60 -0.54
CA ILE A 390 -13.41 -15.82 0.63
C ILE A 390 -12.50 -16.66 1.56
N GLY A 391 -11.59 -16.01 2.26
CA GLY A 391 -10.75 -16.60 3.30
C GLY A 391 -10.06 -15.48 4.09
N GLN A 392 -9.48 -15.82 5.26
CA GLN A 392 -8.81 -14.84 6.11
C GLN A 392 -7.54 -15.42 6.73
N ALA A 393 -6.54 -14.56 6.98
CA ALA A 393 -5.32 -14.92 7.67
C ALA A 393 -5.57 -15.14 9.18
N GLY A 394 -4.80 -16.04 9.80
CA GLY A 394 -5.00 -16.46 11.18
C GLY A 394 -4.56 -15.44 12.25
N ASP A 395 -3.84 -14.39 11.88
CA ASP A 395 -3.44 -13.31 12.79
C ASP A 395 -4.55 -12.28 13.05
N ARG A 396 -5.74 -12.47 12.46
CA ARG A 396 -6.90 -11.59 12.70
C ARG A 396 -7.67 -12.05 13.93
N ASP A 397 -8.20 -11.09 14.68
CA ASP A 397 -9.10 -11.39 15.79
C ASP A 397 -10.46 -11.89 15.29
N ASP A 398 -11.20 -12.49 16.18
CA ASP A 398 -12.52 -13.07 15.90
C ASP A 398 -13.52 -12.05 15.38
N ALA A 399 -13.50 -10.83 15.91
CA ALA A 399 -14.41 -9.77 15.51
C ALA A 399 -14.15 -9.32 14.07
N SER A 400 -12.88 -9.24 13.66
CA SER A 400 -12.48 -8.92 12.28
C SER A 400 -12.87 -10.01 11.29
N ILE A 401 -12.73 -11.30 11.69
CA ILE A 401 -13.16 -12.45 10.86
C ILE A 401 -14.68 -12.44 10.69
N ASP A 402 -15.42 -12.23 11.77
CA ASP A 402 -16.88 -12.16 11.74
C ASP A 402 -17.37 -10.98 10.90
N ALA A 403 -16.77 -9.80 11.05
CA ALA A 403 -17.14 -8.62 10.26
C ALA A 403 -16.92 -8.83 8.75
N LEU A 404 -15.85 -9.54 8.36
CA LEU A 404 -15.62 -9.89 6.96
C LEU A 404 -16.75 -10.81 6.42
N ALA A 405 -17.14 -11.83 7.19
CA ALA A 405 -18.24 -12.73 6.82
C ALA A 405 -19.59 -11.99 6.78
N ASP A 406 -19.86 -11.10 7.74
CA ASP A 406 -21.07 -10.28 7.78
C ASP A 406 -21.17 -9.36 6.56
N THR A 407 -20.06 -8.76 6.13
CA THR A 407 -19.99 -7.97 4.90
C THR A 407 -20.37 -8.81 3.69
N CYS A 408 -19.88 -10.05 3.60
CA CYS A 408 -20.24 -10.97 2.52
C CYS A 408 -21.75 -11.28 2.54
N VAL A 409 -22.32 -11.61 3.71
CA VAL A 409 -23.76 -11.89 3.90
C VAL A 409 -24.62 -10.70 3.46
N ALA A 410 -24.23 -9.48 3.81
CA ALA A 410 -25.01 -8.27 3.51
C ALA A 410 -25.24 -8.05 2.00
N HIS A 411 -24.37 -8.59 1.16
CA HIS A 411 -24.49 -8.52 -0.31
C HIS A 411 -25.19 -9.72 -0.93
N ALA A 412 -25.61 -10.72 -0.12
CA ALA A 412 -26.41 -11.88 -0.51
C ALA A 412 -25.92 -12.56 -1.80
N PRO A 413 -24.66 -13.02 -1.88
CA PRO A 413 -24.16 -13.75 -3.05
C PRO A 413 -24.94 -15.07 -3.22
N ASP A 414 -25.07 -15.54 -4.46
CA ASP A 414 -25.76 -16.81 -4.77
C ASP A 414 -24.96 -18.03 -4.32
N TYR A 415 -23.64 -17.91 -4.17
CA TYR A 415 -22.77 -18.98 -3.70
C TYR A 415 -21.51 -18.43 -3.04
N VAL A 416 -21.02 -19.10 -1.99
CA VAL A 416 -19.77 -18.74 -1.31
C VAL A 416 -18.89 -19.97 -1.14
N ILE A 417 -17.63 -19.86 -1.53
CA ILE A 417 -16.61 -20.88 -1.25
C ILE A 417 -15.62 -20.30 -0.25
N VAL A 418 -15.54 -20.93 0.92
CA VAL A 418 -14.58 -20.55 1.95
C VAL A 418 -13.32 -21.39 1.79
N LYS A 419 -12.21 -20.72 1.45
CA LYS A 419 -10.90 -21.35 1.30
C LYS A 419 -10.13 -21.38 2.61
N THR A 420 -9.36 -22.43 2.83
CA THR A 420 -8.38 -22.52 3.92
C THR A 420 -7.08 -21.84 3.49
N MET A 421 -6.48 -21.04 4.38
CA MET A 421 -5.27 -20.26 4.08
C MET A 421 -4.07 -20.75 4.90
N GLU A 422 -3.61 -21.99 4.67
CA GLU A 422 -2.54 -22.64 5.42
C GLU A 422 -1.24 -21.81 5.45
N LYS A 423 -0.86 -21.21 4.31
CA LYS A 423 0.32 -20.33 4.20
C LYS A 423 0.24 -19.06 5.09
N TYR A 424 -0.94 -18.72 5.57
CA TYR A 424 -1.23 -17.55 6.40
C TYR A 424 -1.84 -17.91 7.75
N SER A 425 -1.57 -19.10 8.27
CA SER A 425 -2.03 -19.56 9.60
C SER A 425 -1.56 -18.67 10.74
N ARG A 426 -0.32 -18.16 10.66
CA ARG A 426 0.26 -17.16 11.57
C ARG A 426 -0.02 -17.40 13.05
N GLY A 427 0.11 -18.68 13.47
CA GLY A 427 -0.06 -19.10 14.86
C GLY A 427 -1.48 -19.52 15.25
N ARG A 428 -2.44 -19.53 14.31
CA ARG A 428 -3.79 -20.07 14.49
C ARG A 428 -4.03 -21.19 13.47
N ASP A 429 -4.84 -22.17 13.82
CA ASP A 429 -5.25 -23.22 12.89
C ASP A 429 -6.06 -22.60 11.73
N ALA A 430 -5.57 -22.79 10.51
CA ALA A 430 -6.22 -22.25 9.32
C ALA A 430 -7.61 -22.86 9.08
N THR A 431 -7.84 -24.13 9.50
CA THR A 431 -9.13 -24.80 9.45
C THR A 431 -10.13 -24.18 10.43
N GLU A 432 -9.68 -23.75 11.62
CA GLU A 432 -10.51 -23.05 12.60
C GLU A 432 -11.05 -21.74 12.01
N VAL A 433 -10.18 -20.97 11.34
CA VAL A 433 -10.57 -19.71 10.70
C VAL A 433 -11.62 -19.93 9.61
N SER A 434 -11.40 -20.89 8.71
CA SER A 434 -12.37 -21.20 7.64
C SER A 434 -13.69 -21.72 8.18
N GLN A 435 -13.68 -22.54 9.21
CA GLN A 435 -14.90 -23.02 9.89
C GLN A 435 -15.68 -21.89 10.57
N ARG A 436 -14.96 -20.90 11.18
CA ARG A 436 -15.59 -19.74 11.78
C ARG A 436 -16.30 -18.89 10.73
N ILE A 437 -15.65 -18.65 9.58
CA ILE A 437 -16.27 -17.92 8.47
C ILE A 437 -17.55 -18.69 8.01
N LEU A 438 -17.45 -20.00 7.76
CA LEU A 438 -18.61 -20.81 7.35
C LEU A 438 -19.76 -20.72 8.36
N GLN A 439 -19.44 -20.85 9.65
CA GLN A 439 -20.48 -20.75 10.69
C GLN A 439 -21.12 -19.37 10.69
N ARG A 440 -20.33 -18.29 10.56
CA ARG A 440 -20.87 -16.92 10.52
C ARG A 440 -21.74 -16.65 9.31
N LEU A 441 -21.38 -17.20 8.14
CA LEU A 441 -22.21 -17.12 6.93
C LEU A 441 -23.57 -17.82 7.12
N ARG A 442 -23.59 -19.00 7.77
CA ARG A 442 -24.86 -19.72 8.13
C ARG A 442 -25.69 -18.90 9.11
N ASP A 443 -25.08 -18.39 10.17
CA ASP A 443 -25.76 -17.57 11.18
C ASP A 443 -26.34 -16.28 10.56
N GLY A 444 -25.71 -15.78 9.51
CA GLY A 444 -26.18 -14.66 8.69
C GLY A 444 -27.28 -15.00 7.70
N GLY A 445 -27.68 -16.29 7.61
CA GLY A 445 -28.83 -16.75 6.84
C GLY A 445 -28.55 -17.30 5.44
N LEU A 446 -27.25 -17.51 5.07
CA LEU A 446 -26.92 -18.20 3.82
C LEU A 446 -27.20 -19.71 3.96
N PRO A 447 -27.99 -20.32 3.05
CA PRO A 447 -28.32 -21.76 3.10
C PRO A 447 -27.09 -22.63 2.89
N ASP A 448 -27.05 -23.83 3.51
CA ASP A 448 -25.93 -24.76 3.36
C ASP A 448 -25.67 -25.17 1.90
N GLU A 449 -26.69 -25.26 1.07
CA GLU A 449 -26.59 -25.56 -0.36
C GLU A 449 -25.91 -24.44 -1.17
N HIS A 450 -25.78 -23.25 -0.58
CA HIS A 450 -25.07 -22.11 -1.18
C HIS A 450 -23.65 -21.90 -0.61
N LEU A 451 -23.18 -22.85 0.22
CA LEU A 451 -21.88 -22.79 0.89
C LEU A 451 -21.01 -23.99 0.54
N ALA A 452 -19.75 -23.76 0.29
CA ALA A 452 -18.74 -24.80 0.17
C ALA A 452 -17.46 -24.41 0.92
N SER A 453 -16.60 -25.40 1.17
CA SER A 453 -15.25 -25.19 1.66
C SER A 453 -14.24 -25.79 0.71
N ALA A 454 -13.09 -25.13 0.55
CA ALA A 454 -11.98 -25.62 -0.25
C ALA A 454 -10.71 -25.70 0.61
N PRO A 455 -9.82 -26.69 0.38
CA PRO A 455 -8.61 -26.88 1.16
C PRO A 455 -7.57 -25.78 0.95
N ASP A 456 -7.60 -25.09 -0.20
CA ASP A 456 -6.70 -24.01 -0.55
C ASP A 456 -7.32 -23.08 -1.58
N GLU A 457 -6.56 -22.05 -1.98
CA GLU A 457 -7.01 -21.03 -2.92
C GLU A 457 -7.20 -21.56 -4.34
N ILE A 458 -6.33 -22.45 -4.80
CA ILE A 458 -6.39 -23.01 -6.17
C ILE A 458 -7.62 -23.93 -6.31
N ALA A 459 -7.85 -24.81 -5.32
CA ALA A 459 -9.04 -25.65 -5.30
C ALA A 459 -10.33 -24.82 -5.29
N ALA A 460 -10.37 -23.75 -4.48
CA ALA A 460 -11.53 -22.84 -4.46
C ALA A 460 -11.79 -22.17 -5.81
N VAL A 461 -10.74 -21.79 -6.54
CA VAL A 461 -10.83 -21.19 -7.88
C VAL A 461 -11.33 -22.21 -8.88
N HIS A 462 -10.85 -23.46 -8.85
CA HIS A 462 -11.35 -24.54 -9.72
C HIS A 462 -12.85 -24.80 -9.47
N ASP A 463 -13.28 -24.96 -8.22
CA ASP A 463 -14.69 -25.14 -7.87
C ASP A 463 -15.56 -23.96 -8.33
N ALA A 464 -15.04 -22.72 -8.19
CA ALA A 464 -15.74 -21.53 -8.67
C ALA A 464 -15.90 -21.52 -10.19
N LEU A 465 -14.86 -21.87 -10.95
CA LEU A 465 -14.91 -21.97 -12.42
C LEU A 465 -15.86 -23.09 -12.90
N GLU A 466 -15.92 -24.24 -12.19
CA GLU A 466 -16.86 -25.32 -12.46
C GLU A 466 -18.31 -24.89 -12.20
N TRP A 467 -18.57 -24.08 -11.19
CA TRP A 467 -19.88 -23.53 -10.89
C TRP A 467 -20.34 -22.49 -11.91
N GLY A 468 -19.43 -21.63 -12.39
CA GLY A 468 -19.71 -20.47 -13.22
C GLY A 468 -20.34 -20.82 -14.56
N ARG A 469 -21.23 -19.96 -15.05
CA ARG A 469 -21.89 -20.03 -16.37
C ARG A 469 -21.86 -18.66 -17.05
N GLU A 470 -22.21 -18.62 -18.31
CA GLU A 470 -22.38 -17.36 -19.03
C GLU A 470 -23.37 -16.44 -18.31
N GLY A 471 -23.02 -15.17 -18.13
CA GLY A 471 -23.79 -14.16 -17.39
C GLY A 471 -23.48 -14.07 -15.91
N ASP A 472 -22.80 -15.06 -15.31
CA ASP A 472 -22.40 -15.03 -13.90
C ASP A 472 -21.16 -14.15 -13.69
N LEU A 473 -20.90 -13.83 -12.41
CA LEU A 473 -19.66 -13.18 -11.99
C LEU A 473 -19.07 -13.93 -10.78
N LEU A 474 -17.79 -14.27 -10.90
CA LEU A 474 -16.98 -14.82 -9.82
C LEU A 474 -16.12 -13.72 -9.21
N LEU A 475 -16.24 -13.50 -7.90
CA LEU A 475 -15.32 -12.68 -7.13
C LEU A 475 -14.31 -13.57 -6.41
N LEU A 476 -13.07 -13.56 -6.87
CA LEU A 476 -11.98 -14.36 -6.31
C LEU A 476 -11.10 -13.46 -5.43
N LEU A 477 -11.25 -13.56 -4.10
CA LEU A 477 -10.34 -12.87 -3.19
C LEU A 477 -9.04 -13.69 -3.10
N SER A 478 -7.99 -13.23 -3.79
CA SER A 478 -6.75 -13.98 -3.99
C SER A 478 -5.58 -13.33 -3.27
N GLN A 479 -5.07 -14.01 -2.23
CA GLN A 479 -3.97 -13.53 -1.39
C GLN A 479 -2.78 -14.51 -1.36
N ALA A 480 -3.05 -15.83 -1.34
CA ALA A 480 -2.03 -16.85 -1.12
C ALA A 480 -1.32 -17.28 -2.41
N ASP A 481 -2.07 -17.47 -3.49
CA ASP A 481 -1.60 -18.03 -4.76
C ASP A 481 -1.96 -17.14 -5.94
N ARG A 482 -2.01 -15.81 -5.71
CA ARG A 482 -2.44 -14.78 -6.66
C ARG A 482 -1.83 -14.96 -8.06
N ASN A 483 -0.53 -15.19 -8.14
CA ASN A 483 0.15 -15.31 -9.44
C ASN A 483 -0.33 -16.56 -10.21
N ALA A 484 -0.51 -17.69 -9.52
CA ALA A 484 -1.03 -18.92 -10.14
C ALA A 484 -2.48 -18.74 -10.59
N VAL A 485 -3.32 -18.08 -9.79
CA VAL A 485 -4.71 -17.77 -10.17
C VAL A 485 -4.75 -16.88 -11.41
N LEU A 486 -3.95 -15.81 -11.46
CA LEU A 486 -3.89 -14.92 -12.62
C LEU A 486 -3.39 -15.65 -13.87
N GLN A 487 -2.35 -16.49 -13.74
CA GLN A 487 -1.83 -17.30 -14.87
C GLN A 487 -2.88 -18.28 -15.39
N LEU A 488 -3.64 -18.95 -14.52
CA LEU A 488 -4.73 -19.83 -14.91
C LEU A 488 -5.78 -19.07 -15.72
N LEU A 489 -6.26 -17.92 -15.22
CA LEU A 489 -7.28 -17.12 -15.91
C LEU A 489 -6.80 -16.57 -17.25
N GLU A 490 -5.53 -16.14 -17.36
CA GLU A 490 -4.91 -15.75 -18.62
C GLU A 490 -4.86 -16.92 -19.63
N SER A 491 -4.51 -18.12 -19.18
CA SER A 491 -4.50 -19.32 -20.00
C SER A 491 -5.90 -19.67 -20.51
N LEU A 492 -6.92 -19.60 -19.64
CA LEU A 492 -8.31 -19.83 -20.00
C LEU A 492 -8.81 -18.81 -21.02
N ARG A 493 -8.46 -17.51 -20.82
CA ARG A 493 -8.78 -16.44 -21.76
C ARG A 493 -8.11 -16.67 -23.13
N ALA A 494 -6.83 -16.99 -23.12
CA ALA A 494 -6.05 -17.22 -24.36
C ALA A 494 -6.55 -18.42 -25.17
N THR A 495 -7.08 -19.45 -24.50
CA THR A 495 -7.64 -20.66 -25.14
C THR A 495 -9.13 -20.53 -25.45
N ALA A 496 -9.76 -19.37 -25.17
CA ALA A 496 -11.20 -19.15 -25.31
C ALA A 496 -12.03 -20.25 -24.63
N TRP A 497 -11.61 -20.65 -23.41
CA TRP A 497 -12.31 -21.66 -22.61
C TRP A 497 -13.77 -21.27 -22.39
N GLN A 498 -14.67 -22.25 -22.52
CA GLN A 498 -16.10 -22.04 -22.38
C GLN A 498 -16.55 -22.44 -20.98
N PRO A 499 -17.35 -21.65 -20.27
CA PRO A 499 -17.97 -22.02 -18.99
C PRO A 499 -18.74 -23.34 -19.09
N GLY A 500 -18.50 -24.23 -18.11
CA GLY A 500 -19.06 -25.58 -18.12
C GLY A 500 -18.26 -26.63 -18.89
N SER A 501 -17.19 -26.24 -19.59
CA SER A 501 -16.22 -27.18 -20.15
C SER A 501 -15.25 -27.67 -19.06
N ALA A 502 -14.64 -28.85 -19.26
CA ALA A 502 -13.58 -29.31 -18.39
C ALA A 502 -12.43 -28.29 -18.33
N LEU A 503 -11.93 -28.04 -17.12
CA LEU A 503 -10.74 -27.23 -16.96
C LEU A 503 -9.52 -27.96 -17.55
N PRO A 504 -8.54 -27.22 -18.12
CA PRO A 504 -7.31 -27.83 -18.58
C PRO A 504 -6.65 -28.59 -17.45
N CYS A 505 -6.32 -29.85 -17.67
CA CYS A 505 -5.56 -30.64 -16.70
C CYS A 505 -4.19 -29.96 -16.52
N GLU A 506 -3.85 -29.47 -15.32
CA GLU A 506 -2.48 -29.03 -15.05
C GLU A 506 -1.53 -30.21 -15.32
N ARG A 507 -0.74 -30.11 -16.38
CA ARG A 507 0.48 -30.91 -16.43
C ARG A 507 1.40 -30.30 -15.37
N THR A 508 1.46 -30.94 -14.21
CA THR A 508 2.54 -30.77 -13.25
C THR A 508 3.85 -31.21 -13.90
N GLU A 509 4.38 -30.42 -14.82
CA GLU A 509 5.76 -30.54 -15.27
C GLU A 509 6.58 -29.61 -14.37
N GLY A 510 7.31 -30.28 -13.48
CA GLY A 510 8.16 -29.75 -12.45
C GLY A 510 8.94 -28.49 -12.79
N LEU A 511 8.71 -27.48 -12.03
CA LEU A 511 9.71 -26.49 -11.68
C LEU A 511 10.37 -26.96 -10.37
N LYS A 512 11.50 -27.64 -10.55
CA LYS A 512 12.48 -27.90 -9.49
C LYS A 512 13.34 -26.66 -9.26
#